data_e108b6b67a763529b31ef196ea46e0d2
#
_entry.id   e108b6b67a763529b31ef196ea46e0d2
#
_cell.length_a   1.000
_cell.length_b   1.000
_cell.length_c   1.000
_cell.angle_alpha   90.00
_cell.angle_beta   90.00
_cell.angle_gamma   90.00
#
_symmetry.space_group_name_H-M   'P 1'
#
loop_
_entity.id
_entity.type
_entity.pdbx_description
1 polymer ?
#
loop_
_entity_poly.entity_id
_entity_poly.type
_entity_poly.pdbx_seq_one_letter_code
_entity_poly.pdbx_strand_id
1 'polypeptide(L)'
;MKKVGFLIFCLFAMCSMAGKAQDVVADSTGYIVKVGEMAPDFTVKLTDGKSITLSGLRGKVVMLQFTASWCGVCRKEMPFIEKDIWLKHKSNPDFMLIGIDRDEPLEKVIAFGKSTGVTYPLGLDPGADIFAKYALRKAGITRNVLIDKEGRIVTVSYTHLRAHE
;
A
#
# COMPACT_ATOMS: atom_id res chain seq x y z
N MET A 1 -46.46 47.31 -38.07
CA MET A 1 -46.01 45.93 -38.04
C MET A 1 -44.73 45.89 -37.23
N LYS A 2 -44.84 45.55 -35.92
CA LYS A 2 -43.71 45.55 -34.95
C LYS A 2 -43.29 44.12 -34.74
N LYS A 3 -42.04 43.82 -35.05
CA LYS A 3 -41.43 42.48 -34.75
C LYS A 3 -40.86 42.52 -33.35
N VAL A 4 -41.41 41.67 -32.46
CA VAL A 4 -40.94 41.48 -31.13
C VAL A 4 -39.91 40.32 -31.18
N GLY A 5 -38.64 40.67 -30.90
CA GLY A 5 -37.55 39.70 -30.75
C GLY A 5 -37.61 39.04 -29.38
N PHE A 6 -37.70 37.72 -29.36
CA PHE A 6 -37.69 36.91 -28.14
C PHE A 6 -36.25 36.54 -27.81
N LEU A 7 -35.68 37.19 -26.79
CA LEU A 7 -34.35 36.90 -26.26
C LEU A 7 -34.48 35.74 -25.28
N ILE A 8 -34.00 34.55 -25.69
CA ILE A 8 -33.91 33.40 -24.80
C ILE A 8 -32.61 33.52 -24.00
N PHE A 9 -32.75 33.81 -22.71
CA PHE A 9 -31.66 33.87 -21.74
C PHE A 9 -31.41 32.44 -21.22
N CYS A 10 -30.40 31.76 -21.78
CA CYS A 10 -29.95 30.47 -21.25
C CYS A 10 -29.17 30.71 -19.95
N LEU A 11 -29.80 30.52 -18.79
CA LEU A 11 -29.11 30.39 -17.51
C LEU A 11 -28.35 29.06 -17.50
N PHE A 12 -27.05 29.13 -17.66
CA PHE A 12 -26.14 28.00 -17.37
C PHE A 12 -26.00 27.91 -15.84
N ALA A 13 -26.77 26.99 -15.23
CA ALA A 13 -26.59 26.61 -13.84
C ALA A 13 -25.27 25.83 -13.73
N MET A 14 -24.19 26.51 -13.33
CA MET A 14 -22.95 25.86 -12.88
C MET A 14 -23.26 25.13 -11.58
N CYS A 15 -23.53 23.84 -11.69
CA CYS A 15 -23.56 22.92 -10.54
C CYS A 15 -22.14 22.73 -10.04
N SER A 16 -21.71 23.53 -9.06
CA SER A 16 -20.46 23.33 -8.32
C SER A 16 -20.61 22.05 -7.49
N MET A 17 -20.09 20.94 -8.01
CA MET A 17 -19.86 19.74 -7.20
C MET A 17 -18.70 20.03 -6.25
N ALA A 18 -19.03 20.60 -5.09
CA ALA A 18 -18.14 20.59 -3.95
C ALA A 18 -18.00 19.15 -3.48
N GLY A 19 -16.95 18.47 -3.94
CA GLY A 19 -16.55 17.19 -3.41
C GLY A 19 -16.30 17.35 -1.91
N LYS A 20 -17.17 16.78 -1.07
CA LYS A 20 -16.89 16.68 0.37
C LYS A 20 -15.62 15.86 0.52
N ALA A 21 -14.55 16.48 1.01
CA ALA A 21 -13.42 15.75 1.54
C ALA A 21 -13.96 14.83 2.62
N GLN A 22 -13.94 13.52 2.38
CA GLN A 22 -14.29 12.56 3.40
C GLN A 22 -13.18 12.59 4.44
N ASP A 23 -13.52 12.92 5.68
CA ASP A 23 -12.60 12.81 6.80
C ASP A 23 -12.14 11.36 6.88
N VAL A 24 -10.85 11.14 6.64
CA VAL A 24 -10.23 9.81 6.72
C VAL A 24 -10.16 9.43 8.18
N VAL A 25 -11.08 8.58 8.62
CA VAL A 25 -11.10 8.07 10.00
C VAL A 25 -10.19 6.85 10.06
N ALA A 26 -9.04 7.02 10.73
CA ALA A 26 -8.15 5.92 11.03
C ALA A 26 -8.64 5.09 12.22
N ASP A 27 -8.31 3.80 12.25
CA ASP A 27 -8.51 2.97 13.44
C ASP A 27 -7.51 3.32 14.55
N SER A 28 -7.63 2.68 15.73
CA SER A 28 -6.75 2.92 16.88
C SER A 28 -5.28 2.58 16.61
N THR A 29 -4.98 1.81 15.55
CA THR A 29 -3.62 1.47 15.12
C THR A 29 -3.10 2.41 14.04
N GLY A 30 -3.95 3.30 13.52
CA GLY A 30 -3.64 4.26 12.47
C GLY A 30 -3.79 3.72 11.04
N TYR A 31 -4.42 2.55 10.81
CA TYR A 31 -4.87 2.16 9.49
C TYR A 31 -6.04 3.04 9.03
N ILE A 32 -6.04 3.38 7.74
CA ILE A 32 -7.13 4.11 7.08
C ILE A 32 -7.88 3.23 6.07
N VAL A 33 -7.44 1.99 5.93
CA VAL A 33 -8.08 0.95 5.11
C VAL A 33 -8.72 -0.10 6.03
N LYS A 34 -9.74 -0.80 5.53
CA LYS A 34 -10.48 -1.81 6.29
C LYS A 34 -10.50 -3.15 5.56
N VAL A 35 -10.62 -4.23 6.34
CA VAL A 35 -10.87 -5.58 5.80
C VAL A 35 -12.16 -5.57 4.99
N GLY A 36 -12.13 -6.20 3.81
CA GLY A 36 -13.22 -6.24 2.84
C GLY A 36 -13.19 -5.13 1.79
N GLU A 37 -12.48 -4.03 2.02
CA GLU A 37 -12.32 -2.95 1.03
C GLU A 37 -11.33 -3.34 -0.08
N MET A 38 -11.48 -2.71 -1.25
CA MET A 38 -10.48 -2.79 -2.31
C MET A 38 -9.19 -2.11 -1.84
N ALA A 39 -8.07 -2.82 -1.97
CA ALA A 39 -6.77 -2.26 -1.63
C ALA A 39 -6.46 -1.05 -2.55
N PRO A 40 -6.04 0.09 -1.98
CA PRO A 40 -5.62 1.25 -2.75
C PRO A 40 -4.52 0.89 -3.74
N ASP A 41 -4.71 1.23 -5.01
CA ASP A 41 -3.74 0.94 -6.07
C ASP A 41 -2.51 1.84 -5.98
N PHE A 42 -1.36 1.29 -6.37
CA PHE A 42 -0.10 2.00 -6.46
C PHE A 42 0.84 1.31 -7.44
N THR A 43 1.86 2.05 -7.88
CA THR A 43 3.03 1.47 -8.56
C THR A 43 4.25 1.69 -7.68
N VAL A 44 5.01 0.61 -7.43
CA VAL A 44 6.24 0.63 -6.64
C VAL A 44 7.44 0.28 -7.52
N LYS A 45 8.52 1.05 -7.39
CA LYS A 45 9.81 0.71 -8.00
C LYS A 45 10.59 -0.18 -7.04
N LEU A 46 11.02 -1.34 -7.52
CA LEU A 46 11.80 -2.31 -6.75
C LEU A 46 13.28 -1.95 -6.74
N THR A 47 14.03 -2.51 -5.80
CA THR A 47 15.48 -2.35 -5.68
C THR A 47 16.28 -2.94 -6.85
N ASP A 48 15.68 -3.84 -7.64
CA ASP A 48 16.25 -4.39 -8.88
C ASP A 48 15.97 -3.52 -10.12
N GLY A 49 15.29 -2.38 -9.95
CA GLY A 49 14.93 -1.43 -11.00
C GLY A 49 13.59 -1.70 -11.69
N LYS A 50 12.97 -2.86 -11.47
CA LYS A 50 11.64 -3.15 -12.03
C LYS A 50 10.56 -2.35 -11.30
N SER A 51 9.38 -2.26 -11.93
CA SER A 51 8.20 -1.66 -11.31
C SER A 51 7.07 -2.67 -11.25
N ILE A 52 6.31 -2.63 -10.17
CA ILE A 52 5.11 -3.45 -9.96
C ILE A 52 3.95 -2.50 -9.67
N THR A 53 2.82 -2.71 -10.36
CA THR A 53 1.55 -2.07 -10.05
C THR A 53 0.67 -3.09 -9.35
N LEU A 54 0.06 -2.73 -8.21
CA LEU A 54 -0.75 -3.65 -7.42
C LEU A 54 -1.93 -4.21 -8.21
N SER A 55 -2.61 -3.39 -9.01
CA SER A 55 -3.70 -3.85 -9.88
C SER A 55 -3.26 -4.86 -10.94
N GLY A 56 -2.00 -4.85 -11.35
CA GLY A 56 -1.40 -5.84 -12.25
C GLY A 56 -1.17 -7.21 -11.61
N LEU A 57 -1.37 -7.33 -10.31
CA LEU A 57 -1.23 -8.59 -9.56
C LEU A 57 -2.58 -9.29 -9.30
N ARG A 58 -3.67 -8.87 -9.96
CA ARG A 58 -4.96 -9.57 -9.85
C ARG A 58 -4.82 -11.04 -10.22
N GLY A 59 -5.53 -11.90 -9.51
CA GLY A 59 -5.38 -13.35 -9.61
C GLY A 59 -4.34 -13.93 -8.64
N LYS A 60 -3.56 -13.07 -7.95
CA LYS A 60 -2.60 -13.50 -6.93
C LYS A 60 -3.04 -13.05 -5.55
N VAL A 61 -2.70 -13.84 -4.54
CA VAL A 61 -2.68 -13.37 -3.15
C VAL A 61 -1.43 -12.52 -2.97
N VAL A 62 -1.61 -11.30 -2.48
CA VAL A 62 -0.51 -10.34 -2.30
C VAL A 62 -0.35 -10.00 -0.83
N MET A 63 0.87 -10.15 -0.31
CA MET A 63 1.24 -9.65 1.01
C MET A 63 2.10 -8.39 0.84
N LEU A 64 1.65 -7.30 1.42
CA LEU A 64 2.43 -6.07 1.55
C LEU A 64 3.00 -6.00 2.97
N GLN A 65 4.31 -5.78 3.07
CA GLN A 65 4.97 -5.46 4.33
C GLN A 65 5.52 -4.04 4.26
N PHE A 66 5.02 -3.13 5.08
CA PHE A 66 5.62 -1.81 5.23
C PHE A 66 6.76 -1.86 6.24
N THR A 67 7.92 -1.38 5.83
CA THR A 67 9.16 -1.50 6.59
C THR A 67 10.04 -0.25 6.48
N ALA A 68 11.10 -0.17 7.28
CA ALA A 68 12.16 0.81 7.17
C ALA A 68 13.41 0.33 7.92
N SER A 69 14.60 0.77 7.51
CA SER A 69 15.86 0.33 8.11
C SER A 69 16.05 0.78 9.56
N TRP A 70 15.45 1.89 9.95
CA TRP A 70 15.47 2.42 11.32
C TRP A 70 14.44 1.75 12.25
N CYS A 71 13.56 0.90 11.72
CA CYS A 71 12.51 0.22 12.47
C CYS A 71 13.04 -1.05 13.13
N GLY A 72 13.30 -1.04 14.42
CA GLY A 72 13.80 -2.21 15.16
C GLY A 72 12.85 -3.40 15.14
N VAL A 73 11.53 -3.17 15.14
CA VAL A 73 10.50 -4.20 15.07
C VAL A 73 10.54 -4.87 13.69
N CYS A 74 10.64 -4.08 12.61
CA CYS A 74 10.72 -4.59 11.25
C CYS A 74 11.95 -5.49 11.06
N ARG A 75 13.11 -5.09 11.59
CA ARG A 75 14.35 -5.90 11.56
C ARG A 75 14.17 -7.28 12.20
N LYS A 76 13.39 -7.36 13.27
CA LYS A 76 13.11 -8.61 13.96
C LYS A 76 12.10 -9.48 13.22
N GLU A 77 11.11 -8.87 12.56
CA GLU A 77 10.04 -9.58 11.85
C GLU A 77 10.50 -10.12 10.49
N MET A 78 11.30 -9.37 9.75
CA MET A 78 11.67 -9.70 8.37
C MET A 78 12.29 -11.10 8.20
N PRO A 79 13.21 -11.59 9.04
CA PRO A 79 13.73 -12.94 8.94
C PRO A 79 12.67 -14.04 9.12
N PHE A 80 11.64 -13.79 9.93
CA PHE A 80 10.51 -14.73 10.07
C PHE A 80 9.63 -14.74 8.83
N ILE A 81 9.32 -13.56 8.28
CA ILE A 81 8.57 -13.44 7.00
C ILE A 81 9.34 -14.14 5.88
N GLU A 82 10.66 -13.97 5.80
CA GLU A 82 11.50 -14.68 4.85
C GLU A 82 11.35 -16.19 5.00
N LYS A 83 11.63 -16.72 6.20
CA LYS A 83 11.67 -18.15 6.46
C LYS A 83 10.30 -18.81 6.37
N ASP A 84 9.29 -18.21 6.99
CA ASP A 84 8.01 -18.88 7.26
C ASP A 84 6.93 -18.56 6.21
N ILE A 85 7.12 -17.50 5.43
CA ILE A 85 6.19 -17.11 4.37
C ILE A 85 6.88 -17.15 3.01
N TRP A 86 7.90 -16.31 2.79
CA TRP A 86 8.48 -16.17 1.46
C TRP A 86 9.10 -17.46 0.93
N LEU A 87 10.01 -18.07 1.64
CA LEU A 87 10.69 -19.30 1.19
C LEU A 87 9.73 -20.48 0.97
N LYS A 88 8.60 -20.53 1.70
CA LYS A 88 7.58 -21.56 1.52
C LYS A 88 6.67 -21.32 0.31
N HIS A 89 6.47 -20.05 -0.08
CA HIS A 89 5.48 -19.68 -1.09
C HIS A 89 6.07 -19.02 -2.35
N LYS A 90 7.36 -18.69 -2.40
CA LYS A 90 7.98 -18.01 -3.54
C LYS A 90 7.85 -18.72 -4.88
N SER A 91 7.69 -20.05 -4.86
CA SER A 91 7.47 -20.86 -6.08
C SER A 91 6.02 -20.94 -6.50
N ASN A 92 5.08 -20.43 -5.68
CA ASN A 92 3.67 -20.39 -6.02
C ASN A 92 3.39 -19.21 -6.96
N PRO A 93 2.96 -19.46 -8.21
CA PRO A 93 2.67 -18.37 -9.16
C PRO A 93 1.51 -17.47 -8.72
N ASP A 94 0.66 -17.97 -7.82
CA ASP A 94 -0.52 -17.25 -7.28
C ASP A 94 -0.21 -16.46 -6.01
N PHE A 95 1.06 -16.33 -5.62
CA PHE A 95 1.48 -15.57 -4.45
C PHE A 95 2.52 -14.51 -4.80
N MET A 96 2.43 -13.36 -4.16
CA MET A 96 3.44 -12.30 -4.21
C MET A 96 3.61 -11.68 -2.82
N LEU A 97 4.85 -11.46 -2.42
CA LEU A 97 5.22 -10.67 -1.24
C LEU A 97 6.08 -9.50 -1.68
N ILE A 98 5.77 -8.29 -1.19
CA ILE A 98 6.53 -7.07 -1.46
C ILE A 98 6.76 -6.35 -0.14
N GLY A 99 8.03 -6.14 0.23
CA GLY A 99 8.41 -5.21 1.29
C GLY A 99 8.46 -3.80 0.72
N ILE A 100 7.74 -2.85 1.30
CA ILE A 100 7.70 -1.45 0.87
C ILE A 100 8.45 -0.63 1.91
N ASP A 101 9.62 -0.14 1.53
CA ASP A 101 10.49 0.63 2.40
C ASP A 101 10.10 2.11 2.36
N ARG A 102 9.79 2.64 3.54
CA ARG A 102 9.24 3.97 3.71
C ARG A 102 10.33 5.03 3.76
N ASP A 103 10.37 5.85 2.71
CA ASP A 103 11.10 7.14 2.66
C ASP A 103 12.62 7.02 2.88
N GLU A 104 13.21 5.96 2.32
CA GLU A 104 14.66 5.75 2.34
C GLU A 104 15.23 5.64 0.92
N PRO A 105 16.49 6.06 0.70
CA PRO A 105 17.14 5.97 -0.60
C PRO A 105 17.49 4.52 -0.94
N LEU A 106 17.62 4.24 -2.24
CA LEU A 106 17.84 2.90 -2.82
C LEU A 106 18.99 2.13 -2.13
N GLU A 107 20.13 2.78 -1.95
CA GLU A 107 21.33 2.15 -1.38
C GLU A 107 21.09 1.67 0.05
N LYS A 108 20.30 2.43 0.80
CA LYS A 108 19.96 2.12 2.19
C LYS A 108 19.01 0.93 2.24
N VAL A 109 18.00 0.88 1.36
CA VAL A 109 17.07 -0.25 1.26
C VAL A 109 17.78 -1.54 0.83
N ILE A 110 18.72 -1.46 -0.13
CA ILE A 110 19.56 -2.60 -0.52
C ILE A 110 20.39 -3.10 0.67
N ALA A 111 21.07 -2.19 1.39
CA ALA A 111 21.87 -2.55 2.56
C ALA A 111 21.01 -3.16 3.67
N PHE A 112 19.80 -2.62 3.86
CA PHE A 112 18.83 -3.13 4.83
C PHE A 112 18.39 -4.56 4.49
N GLY A 113 17.99 -4.84 3.25
CA GLY A 113 17.63 -6.18 2.79
C GLY A 113 18.76 -7.19 3.02
N LYS A 114 20.00 -6.81 2.69
CA LYS A 114 21.18 -7.65 2.96
C LYS A 114 21.37 -7.91 4.45
N SER A 115 21.23 -6.90 5.29
CA SER A 115 21.44 -7.01 6.75
C SER A 115 20.40 -7.86 7.46
N THR A 116 19.19 -7.96 6.89
CA THR A 116 18.08 -8.79 7.42
C THR A 116 18.01 -10.18 6.78
N GLY A 117 18.81 -10.41 5.72
CA GLY A 117 18.89 -11.70 5.02
C GLY A 117 17.65 -12.04 4.20
N VAL A 118 16.81 -11.04 3.86
CA VAL A 118 15.60 -11.26 3.07
C VAL A 118 15.88 -11.31 1.58
N THR A 119 15.13 -12.15 0.86
CA THR A 119 15.25 -12.34 -0.59
C THR A 119 13.97 -11.98 -1.35
N TYR A 120 12.87 -11.66 -0.65
CA TYR A 120 11.67 -11.15 -1.30
C TYR A 120 11.87 -9.72 -1.82
N PRO A 121 11.12 -9.33 -2.86
CA PRO A 121 11.23 -8.01 -3.47
C PRO A 121 11.06 -6.88 -2.45
N LEU A 122 12.00 -5.94 -2.45
CA LEU A 122 11.89 -4.69 -1.70
C LEU A 122 11.63 -3.54 -2.65
N GLY A 123 10.65 -2.72 -2.34
CA GLY A 123 10.24 -1.55 -3.11
C GLY A 123 10.46 -0.25 -2.36
N LEU A 124 10.60 0.83 -3.11
CA LEU A 124 10.88 2.18 -2.62
C LEU A 124 9.59 2.99 -2.54
N ASP A 125 9.36 3.65 -1.42
CA ASP A 125 8.25 4.57 -1.20
C ASP A 125 8.76 5.97 -0.79
N PRO A 126 9.35 6.72 -1.74
CA PRO A 126 9.85 8.06 -1.45
C PRO A 126 8.70 8.98 -1.05
N GLY A 127 8.89 9.74 0.03
CA GLY A 127 7.86 10.61 0.60
C GLY A 127 6.74 9.87 1.33
N ALA A 128 6.81 8.55 1.48
CA ALA A 128 5.80 7.70 2.12
C ALA A 128 4.41 7.81 1.48
N ASP A 129 4.33 7.93 0.16
CA ASP A 129 3.07 8.14 -0.56
C ASP A 129 2.26 6.86 -0.71
N ILE A 130 2.92 5.70 -0.86
CA ILE A 130 2.26 4.40 -0.86
C ILE A 130 1.77 4.09 0.56
N PHE A 131 2.63 4.28 1.58
CA PHE A 131 2.25 4.08 2.98
C PHE A 131 1.02 4.92 3.37
N ALA A 132 0.97 6.18 2.93
CA ALA A 132 -0.12 7.10 3.23
C ALA A 132 -1.47 6.71 2.60
N LYS A 133 -1.50 5.76 1.66
CA LYS A 133 -2.74 5.17 1.13
C LYS A 133 -3.34 4.11 2.07
N TYR A 134 -2.55 3.56 2.99
CA TYR A 134 -2.94 2.47 3.88
C TYR A 134 -3.03 2.89 5.34
N ALA A 135 -2.25 3.88 5.75
CA ALA A 135 -2.17 4.32 7.13
C ALA A 135 -1.91 5.82 7.23
N LEU A 136 -2.20 6.41 8.39
CA LEU A 136 -1.83 7.78 8.68
C LEU A 136 -0.31 7.95 8.49
N ARG A 137 0.10 9.00 7.79
CA ARG A 137 1.52 9.26 7.48
C ARG A 137 2.44 9.28 8.70
N LYS A 138 1.91 9.63 9.88
CA LYS A 138 2.63 9.63 11.16
C LYS A 138 2.51 8.33 11.95
N ALA A 139 1.76 7.36 11.46
CA ALA A 139 1.58 6.08 12.15
C ALA A 139 2.87 5.25 12.16
N GLY A 140 2.94 4.29 13.09
CA GLY A 140 4.05 3.33 13.16
C GLY A 140 4.20 2.54 11.86
N ILE A 141 5.45 2.24 11.49
CA ILE A 141 5.79 1.70 10.17
C ILE A 141 5.50 0.21 10.02
N THR A 142 5.70 -0.60 11.06
CA THR A 142 5.53 -2.05 10.99
C THR A 142 4.08 -2.41 10.69
N ARG A 143 3.79 -2.77 9.45
CA ARG A 143 2.43 -3.09 9.01
C ARG A 143 2.47 -4.17 7.95
N ASN A 144 1.52 -5.09 8.06
CA ASN A 144 1.32 -6.12 7.05
C ASN A 144 -0.12 -6.07 6.57
N VAL A 145 -0.31 -6.16 5.25
CA VAL A 145 -1.62 -6.18 4.60
C VAL A 145 -1.68 -7.38 3.68
N LEU A 146 -2.65 -8.25 3.88
CA LEU A 146 -2.91 -9.37 2.98
C LEU A 146 -4.10 -9.05 2.08
N ILE A 147 -3.94 -9.30 0.79
CA ILE A 147 -4.88 -8.95 -0.28
C ILE A 147 -5.19 -10.22 -1.04
N ASP A 148 -6.47 -10.48 -1.30
CA ASP A 148 -6.93 -11.64 -2.07
C ASP A 148 -6.72 -11.48 -3.60
N LYS A 149 -7.12 -12.52 -4.35
CA LYS A 149 -6.99 -12.57 -5.80
C LYS A 149 -7.83 -11.50 -6.52
N GLU A 150 -8.90 -11.07 -5.91
CA GLU A 150 -9.82 -10.02 -6.39
C GLU A 150 -9.30 -8.62 -6.06
N GLY A 151 -8.29 -8.51 -5.18
CA GLY A 151 -7.67 -7.27 -4.75
C GLY A 151 -8.32 -6.64 -3.52
N ARG A 152 -9.07 -7.42 -2.74
CA ARG A 152 -9.66 -6.98 -1.48
C ARG A 152 -8.73 -7.28 -0.31
N ILE A 153 -8.71 -6.40 0.66
CA ILE A 153 -7.97 -6.59 1.90
C ILE A 153 -8.64 -7.69 2.73
N VAL A 154 -7.92 -8.75 3.02
CA VAL A 154 -8.40 -9.88 3.86
C VAL A 154 -7.98 -9.74 5.32
N THR A 155 -6.81 -9.14 5.55
CA THR A 155 -6.36 -8.85 6.92
C THR A 155 -5.33 -7.73 6.93
N VAL A 156 -5.26 -7.05 8.06
CA VAL A 156 -4.23 -6.07 8.38
C VAL A 156 -3.62 -6.43 9.73
N SER A 157 -2.31 -6.27 9.88
CA SER A 157 -1.60 -6.51 11.14
C SER A 157 -0.64 -5.37 11.43
N TYR A 158 -0.67 -4.88 12.67
CA TYR A 158 0.21 -3.84 13.21
C TYR A 158 1.29 -4.41 14.13
N THR A 159 1.15 -5.66 14.55
CA THR A 159 2.07 -6.34 15.46
C THR A 159 2.79 -7.48 14.75
N HIS A 160 3.87 -7.98 15.37
CA HIS A 160 4.62 -9.12 14.86
C HIS A 160 3.72 -10.24 14.35
N LEU A 161 3.97 -10.68 13.11
CA LEU A 161 3.50 -11.98 12.63
C LEU A 161 4.30 -13.11 13.32
N ARG A 162 4.42 -13.08 14.65
CA ARG A 162 4.85 -14.25 15.40
C ARG A 162 3.64 -15.14 15.57
N ALA A 163 3.72 -16.36 15.07
CA ALA A 163 2.90 -17.43 15.57
C ALA A 163 3.09 -17.45 17.10
N HIS A 164 2.02 -17.33 17.85
CA HIS A 164 2.05 -17.60 19.28
C HIS A 164 2.39 -19.07 19.42
N GLU A 165 3.58 -19.36 19.92
CA GLU A 165 3.90 -20.64 20.54
C GLU A 165 3.10 -20.81 21.81
#